data_2d1803e233333816697bc7aed6f32041
#
_entry.id   2d1803e233333816697bc7aed6f32041
#
_cell.length_a   1.000
_cell.length_b   1.000
_cell.length_c   1.000
_cell.angle_alpha   90.00
_cell.angle_beta   90.00
_cell.angle_gamma   90.00
#
_symmetry.space_group_name_H-M   'P 1'
#
loop_
_entity.id
_entity.type
_entity.pdbx_description
1 polymer ?
#
loop_
_entity_poly.entity_id
_entity_poly.type
_entity_poly.pdbx_seq_one_letter_code
_entity_poly.pdbx_strand_id
1 'polypeptide(L)'
;MGYLETQWQRGRKIYGKRSWRETRRTFLHTMRSIRNKREIEALESYFARYTPDPTLLDRQVGLFELMTRYFLFKSSTPQERLEAIINHFDYLKDVFIDEAIREMYSVDPDNIYDDVSRMNRGFIVWESEDLDMVARLYYGPGQRKEGFLTLLLTLGKQGVYHANFRLGKGFNGEPAMWIGTIQGYKDGLDNAKIVTKKMFGYRPKNFIMFLLRHIAVLCKVESIYAVSDEGFYANTHLVRGHRAKVAELDPLWEESGGVVCSDDRFFNIPLEEYRKPIEEIKSQKRSQYRKRYELLDQYEQEIQEHLKPLLRVK
;
A
#
# COMPACT_ATOMS: atom_id res chain seq x y z
N MET A 1 18.91 -19.92 22.39
CA MET A 1 17.46 -20.15 22.16
C MET A 1 17.33 -21.04 20.94
N GLY A 2 16.53 -22.11 21.02
CA GLY A 2 16.33 -22.99 19.87
C GLY A 2 15.43 -22.34 18.81
N TYR A 3 15.56 -22.78 17.54
CA TYR A 3 14.77 -22.21 16.41
C TYR A 3 13.26 -22.18 16.70
N LEU A 4 12.68 -23.26 17.22
CA LEU A 4 11.25 -23.35 17.54
C LEU A 4 10.82 -22.33 18.59
N GLU A 5 11.64 -22.15 19.62
CA GLU A 5 11.38 -21.17 20.68
C GLU A 5 11.40 -19.75 20.12
N THR A 6 12.36 -19.42 19.27
CA THR A 6 12.43 -18.14 18.56
C THR A 6 11.15 -17.89 17.74
N GLN A 7 10.70 -18.87 16.94
CA GLN A 7 9.49 -18.72 16.12
C GLN A 7 8.22 -18.63 16.98
N TRP A 8 8.18 -19.32 18.12
CA TRP A 8 7.09 -19.21 19.07
C TRP A 8 7.02 -17.79 19.67
N GLN A 9 8.14 -17.24 20.11
CA GLN A 9 8.20 -15.88 20.65
C GLN A 9 7.81 -14.83 19.59
N ARG A 10 8.24 -15.00 18.34
CA ARG A 10 7.79 -14.15 17.21
C ARG A 10 6.27 -14.23 17.02
N GLY A 11 5.73 -15.43 16.99
CA GLY A 11 4.28 -15.61 16.89
C GLY A 11 3.52 -14.92 18.03
N ARG A 12 4.06 -14.95 19.25
CA ARG A 12 3.47 -14.26 20.42
C ARG A 12 3.54 -12.73 20.27
N LYS A 13 4.60 -12.18 19.67
CA LYS A 13 4.68 -10.75 19.35
C LYS A 13 3.67 -10.37 18.26
N ILE A 14 3.52 -11.18 17.21
CA ILE A 14 2.63 -10.90 16.07
C ILE A 14 1.15 -11.00 16.44
N TYR A 15 0.76 -12.01 17.22
CA TYR A 15 -0.66 -12.35 17.45
C TYR A 15 -1.17 -12.03 18.85
N GLY A 16 -0.29 -11.74 19.80
CA GLY A 16 -0.65 -11.52 21.20
C GLY A 16 -0.66 -12.79 22.06
N LYS A 17 -1.10 -12.64 23.33
CA LYS A 17 -0.99 -13.65 24.39
C LYS A 17 -2.32 -13.91 25.11
N ARG A 18 -3.39 -13.17 24.79
CA ARG A 18 -4.57 -13.03 25.64
C ARG A 18 -5.66 -14.08 25.39
N SER A 19 -5.68 -14.69 24.20
CA SER A 19 -6.78 -15.58 23.81
C SER A 19 -6.29 -16.92 23.23
N TRP A 20 -7.16 -17.93 23.30
CA TRP A 20 -6.95 -19.23 22.62
C TRP A 20 -6.73 -19.05 21.10
N ARG A 21 -7.46 -18.12 20.49
CA ARG A 21 -7.34 -17.80 19.06
C ARG A 21 -5.94 -17.31 18.70
N GLU A 22 -5.35 -16.45 19.54
CA GLU A 22 -3.98 -15.95 19.38
C GLU A 22 -2.95 -17.06 19.56
N THR A 23 -3.12 -17.90 20.59
CA THR A 23 -2.26 -19.05 20.85
C THR A 23 -2.30 -20.04 19.68
N ARG A 24 -3.47 -20.35 19.15
CA ARG A 24 -3.60 -21.20 17.94
C ARG A 24 -2.91 -20.60 16.72
N ARG A 25 -3.01 -19.27 16.52
CA ARG A 25 -2.31 -18.58 15.43
C ARG A 25 -0.80 -18.65 15.61
N THR A 26 -0.29 -18.45 16.82
CA THR A 26 1.12 -18.61 17.18
C THR A 26 1.60 -20.02 16.88
N PHE A 27 0.87 -21.05 17.27
CA PHE A 27 1.19 -22.45 16.98
C PHE A 27 1.29 -22.71 15.46
N LEU A 28 0.28 -22.28 14.70
CA LEU A 28 0.28 -22.43 13.24
C LEU A 28 1.44 -21.68 12.57
N HIS A 29 1.77 -20.49 13.07
CA HIS A 29 2.95 -19.75 12.64
C HIS A 29 4.22 -20.55 12.86
N THR A 30 4.43 -21.05 14.08
CA THR A 30 5.61 -21.85 14.45
C THR A 30 5.75 -23.09 13.56
N MET A 31 4.67 -23.85 13.35
CA MET A 31 4.68 -25.02 12.49
C MET A 31 5.01 -24.70 11.02
N ARG A 32 4.42 -23.64 10.49
CA ARG A 32 4.70 -23.19 9.12
C ARG A 32 6.11 -22.64 8.98
N SER A 33 6.66 -22.04 10.03
CA SER A 33 8.04 -21.54 10.05
C SER A 33 9.07 -22.68 9.91
N ILE A 34 8.76 -23.88 10.39
CA ILE A 34 9.62 -25.05 10.15
C ILE A 34 9.67 -25.39 8.67
N ARG A 35 8.49 -25.41 8.02
CA ARG A 35 8.38 -25.74 6.59
C ARG A 35 9.08 -24.69 5.71
N ASN A 36 8.98 -23.41 6.08
CA ASN A 36 9.49 -22.28 5.31
C ASN A 36 10.75 -21.68 5.97
N LYS A 37 11.57 -22.56 6.61
CA LYS A 37 12.76 -22.15 7.35
C LYS A 37 13.76 -21.41 6.47
N ARG A 38 13.96 -21.89 5.24
CA ARG A 38 14.90 -21.31 4.27
C ARG A 38 14.54 -19.84 3.94
N GLU A 39 13.28 -19.57 3.69
CA GLU A 39 12.79 -18.22 3.37
C GLU A 39 12.88 -17.29 4.59
N ILE A 40 12.63 -17.80 5.79
CA ILE A 40 12.78 -17.02 7.03
C ILE A 40 14.25 -16.66 7.28
N GLU A 41 15.17 -17.62 7.16
CA GLU A 41 16.61 -17.40 7.33
C GLU A 41 17.16 -16.44 6.25
N ALA A 42 16.65 -16.53 5.01
CA ALA A 42 16.98 -15.60 3.94
C ALA A 42 16.49 -14.18 4.25
N LEU A 43 15.27 -14.03 4.78
CA LEU A 43 14.72 -12.75 5.21
C LEU A 43 15.56 -12.13 6.33
N GLU A 44 15.93 -12.91 7.35
CA GLU A 44 16.82 -12.46 8.44
C GLU A 44 18.19 -12.02 7.91
N SER A 45 18.79 -12.85 7.05
CA SER A 45 20.09 -12.57 6.46
C SER A 45 20.09 -11.31 5.58
N TYR A 46 18.99 -11.04 4.90
CA TYR A 46 18.81 -9.83 4.11
C TYR A 46 18.77 -8.59 5.01
N PHE A 47 17.89 -8.56 6.02
CA PHE A 47 17.75 -7.39 6.90
C PHE A 47 18.95 -7.15 7.79
N ALA A 48 19.69 -8.17 8.20
CA ALA A 48 20.95 -8.01 8.95
C ALA A 48 22.00 -7.18 8.17
N ARG A 49 21.86 -7.10 6.82
CA ARG A 49 22.74 -6.33 5.94
C ARG A 49 22.06 -5.11 5.31
N TYR A 50 20.81 -4.83 5.68
CA TYR A 50 20.04 -3.72 5.13
C TYR A 50 20.53 -2.40 5.72
N THR A 51 21.37 -1.70 4.98
CA THR A 51 22.10 -0.50 5.46
C THR A 51 21.24 0.66 5.95
N PRO A 52 20.06 0.97 5.36
CA PRO A 52 19.21 2.04 5.88
C PRO A 52 18.78 1.80 7.34
N ASP A 53 18.45 0.55 7.69
CA ASP A 53 18.04 0.19 9.04
C ASP A 53 18.20 -1.32 9.31
N PRO A 54 19.34 -1.79 9.84
CA PRO A 54 19.57 -3.20 10.16
C PRO A 54 18.60 -3.76 11.22
N THR A 55 17.96 -2.88 12.00
CA THR A 55 17.04 -3.27 13.10
C THR A 55 15.57 -3.29 12.66
N LEU A 56 15.28 -2.95 11.41
CA LEU A 56 13.91 -2.83 10.89
C LEU A 56 13.09 -4.10 11.13
N LEU A 57 13.65 -5.27 10.84
CA LEU A 57 12.95 -6.54 10.99
C LEU A 57 12.62 -6.87 12.46
N ASP A 58 13.44 -6.46 13.41
CA ASP A 58 13.20 -6.64 14.84
C ASP A 58 12.04 -5.79 15.35
N ARG A 59 11.91 -4.57 14.80
CA ARG A 59 10.79 -3.67 15.09
C ARG A 59 9.53 -4.09 14.34
N GLN A 60 9.67 -4.48 13.06
CA GLN A 60 8.56 -4.87 12.19
C GLN A 60 8.42 -6.40 12.09
N VAL A 61 8.36 -7.07 13.26
CA VAL A 61 8.26 -8.54 13.38
C VAL A 61 7.10 -9.12 12.57
N GLY A 62 6.09 -8.34 12.25
CA GLY A 62 4.96 -8.72 11.40
C GLY A 62 5.37 -9.17 9.99
N LEU A 63 6.54 -8.75 9.48
CA LEU A 63 7.05 -9.18 8.17
C LEU A 63 7.29 -10.71 8.11
N PHE A 64 7.62 -11.36 9.23
CA PHE A 64 7.73 -12.82 9.29
C PHE A 64 6.40 -13.54 8.99
N GLU A 65 5.26 -12.88 9.23
CA GLU A 65 3.95 -13.48 8.94
C GLU A 65 3.77 -13.76 7.44
N LEU A 66 4.42 -12.97 6.57
CA LEU A 66 4.38 -13.19 5.12
C LEU A 66 4.98 -14.55 4.72
N MET A 67 5.96 -15.03 5.48
CA MET A 67 6.54 -16.36 5.20
C MET A 67 5.61 -17.52 5.59
N THR A 68 4.61 -17.26 6.43
CA THR A 68 3.77 -18.30 7.04
C THR A 68 2.29 -18.23 6.64
N ARG A 69 1.87 -17.19 5.90
CA ARG A 69 0.48 -16.98 5.46
C ARG A 69 0.41 -16.54 4.01
N TYR A 70 -0.74 -16.79 3.37
CA TYR A 70 -1.04 -16.34 2.02
C TYR A 70 -1.44 -14.87 2.06
N PHE A 71 -0.51 -14.00 1.68
CA PHE A 71 -0.68 -12.56 1.62
C PHE A 71 -0.21 -12.04 0.26
N LEU A 72 -0.42 -10.76 0.00
CA LEU A 72 -0.14 -10.00 -1.20
C LEU A 72 -1.10 -10.35 -2.35
N PHE A 73 -1.13 -11.59 -2.79
CA PHE A 73 -2.04 -12.06 -3.83
C PHE A 73 -2.39 -13.53 -3.64
N LYS A 74 -3.45 -13.96 -4.29
CA LYS A 74 -3.98 -15.33 -4.23
C LYS A 74 -2.91 -16.35 -4.64
N SER A 75 -2.80 -17.40 -3.86
CA SER A 75 -1.87 -18.54 -4.08
C SER A 75 -0.39 -18.16 -4.10
N SER A 76 -0.02 -16.98 -3.58
CA SER A 76 1.39 -16.61 -3.46
C SER A 76 2.18 -17.62 -2.62
N THR A 77 3.35 -18.01 -3.11
CA THR A 77 4.30 -18.90 -2.42
C THR A 77 5.15 -18.11 -1.40
N PRO A 78 5.78 -18.77 -0.41
CA PRO A 78 6.71 -18.10 0.49
C PRO A 78 7.89 -17.46 -0.26
N GLN A 79 8.37 -18.09 -1.33
CA GLN A 79 9.45 -17.55 -2.16
C GLN A 79 9.03 -16.26 -2.87
N GLU A 80 7.87 -16.21 -3.53
CA GLU A 80 7.37 -15.00 -4.18
C GLU A 80 7.17 -13.85 -3.18
N ARG A 81 6.74 -14.15 -1.96
CA ARG A 81 6.59 -13.12 -0.91
C ARG A 81 7.93 -12.64 -0.38
N LEU A 82 8.93 -13.51 -0.26
CA LEU A 82 10.31 -13.14 0.08
C LEU A 82 10.90 -12.23 -0.99
N GLU A 83 10.78 -12.61 -2.25
CA GLU A 83 11.23 -11.81 -3.39
C GLU A 83 10.53 -10.44 -3.44
N ALA A 84 9.22 -10.40 -3.18
CA ALA A 84 8.47 -9.16 -3.11
C ALA A 84 9.00 -8.23 -2.01
N ILE A 85 9.37 -8.77 -0.84
CA ILE A 85 9.97 -7.98 0.25
C ILE A 85 11.35 -7.48 -0.17
N ILE A 86 12.24 -8.35 -0.62
CA ILE A 86 13.61 -8.00 -0.99
C ILE A 86 13.59 -6.95 -2.11
N ASN A 87 12.85 -7.19 -3.18
CA ASN A 87 12.72 -6.24 -4.30
C ASN A 87 12.18 -4.89 -3.83
N HIS A 88 11.25 -4.87 -2.87
CA HIS A 88 10.71 -3.62 -2.35
C HIS A 88 11.76 -2.82 -1.57
N PHE A 89 12.45 -3.47 -0.64
CA PHE A 89 13.43 -2.78 0.19
C PHE A 89 14.69 -2.38 -0.60
N ASP A 90 15.10 -3.17 -1.58
CA ASP A 90 16.17 -2.78 -2.52
C ASP A 90 15.73 -1.55 -3.33
N TYR A 91 14.49 -1.55 -3.83
CA TYR A 91 13.95 -0.41 -4.57
C TYR A 91 13.88 0.85 -3.72
N LEU A 92 13.42 0.75 -2.48
CA LEU A 92 13.40 1.89 -1.55
C LEU A 92 14.80 2.46 -1.34
N LYS A 93 15.79 1.60 -1.11
CA LYS A 93 17.18 2.00 -0.92
C LYS A 93 17.76 2.74 -2.14
N ASP A 94 17.34 2.36 -3.35
CA ASP A 94 17.80 3.00 -4.59
C ASP A 94 17.12 4.35 -4.85
N VAL A 95 15.90 4.54 -4.37
CA VAL A 95 15.06 5.70 -4.68
C VAL A 95 15.03 6.71 -3.54
N PHE A 96 14.92 6.27 -2.30
CA PHE A 96 14.76 7.16 -1.14
C PHE A 96 16.07 7.32 -0.35
N ILE A 97 16.23 8.47 0.31
CA ILE A 97 17.29 8.67 1.29
C ILE A 97 17.04 7.77 2.52
N ASP A 98 18.11 7.41 3.25
CA ASP A 98 18.00 6.46 4.38
C ASP A 98 17.10 6.99 5.51
N GLU A 99 17.12 8.30 5.76
CA GLU A 99 16.27 8.99 6.72
C GLU A 99 14.79 8.80 6.40
N ALA A 100 14.43 8.94 5.11
CA ALA A 100 13.06 8.73 4.64
C ALA A 100 12.60 7.29 4.86
N ILE A 101 13.47 6.31 4.58
CA ILE A 101 13.15 4.90 4.82
C ILE A 101 12.93 4.64 6.30
N ARG A 102 13.82 5.15 7.17
CA ARG A 102 13.67 5.00 8.64
C ARG A 102 12.37 5.60 9.14
N GLU A 103 12.00 6.78 8.66
CA GLU A 103 10.76 7.45 9.05
C GLU A 103 9.52 6.68 8.57
N MET A 104 9.47 6.24 7.32
CA MET A 104 8.36 5.43 6.81
C MET A 104 8.09 4.18 7.66
N TYR A 105 9.13 3.56 8.21
CA TYR A 105 9.05 2.33 9.00
C TYR A 105 9.21 2.54 10.51
N SER A 106 9.15 3.79 10.99
CA SER A 106 9.25 4.13 12.42
C SER A 106 8.04 3.71 13.24
N VAL A 107 6.94 3.36 12.58
CA VAL A 107 5.66 3.02 13.22
C VAL A 107 5.80 1.85 14.19
N ASP A 108 5.42 2.10 15.45
CA ASP A 108 5.36 1.06 16.47
C ASP A 108 4.20 0.08 16.18
N PRO A 109 4.49 -1.22 16.01
CA PRO A 109 3.47 -2.23 15.79
C PRO A 109 2.42 -2.34 16.90
N ASP A 110 2.76 -1.97 18.13
CA ASP A 110 1.86 -2.05 19.28
C ASP A 110 0.82 -0.90 19.29
N ASN A 111 1.07 0.19 18.57
CA ASN A 111 0.20 1.36 18.44
C ASN A 111 -0.58 1.42 17.12
N ILE A 112 -0.84 0.27 16.49
CA ILE A 112 -1.48 0.16 15.16
C ILE A 112 -2.91 0.76 15.13
N TYR A 113 -3.59 0.75 16.26
CA TYR A 113 -5.03 1.05 16.34
C TYR A 113 -5.36 2.45 16.88
N ASP A 114 -4.36 3.24 17.24
CA ASP A 114 -4.59 4.61 17.66
C ASP A 114 -4.79 5.52 16.44
N ASP A 115 -6.03 6.00 16.24
CA ASP A 115 -6.39 6.84 15.11
C ASP A 115 -5.63 8.17 15.11
N VAL A 116 -5.33 8.74 16.28
CA VAL A 116 -4.56 10.00 16.38
C VAL A 116 -3.12 9.78 15.97
N SER A 117 -2.50 8.66 16.35
CA SER A 117 -1.13 8.34 15.97
C SER A 117 -1.00 8.03 14.47
N ARG A 118 -2.05 7.50 13.81
CA ARG A 118 -2.03 7.25 12.36
C ARG A 118 -1.91 8.56 11.56
N MET A 119 -2.50 9.65 12.04
CA MET A 119 -2.55 10.92 11.33
C MET A 119 -1.25 11.69 11.34
N ASN A 120 -0.30 11.29 12.22
CA ASN A 120 1.00 11.95 12.34
C ASN A 120 2.17 11.06 11.88
N ARG A 121 1.89 9.97 11.14
CA ARG A 121 2.90 9.01 10.69
C ARG A 121 3.43 9.32 9.30
N GLY A 122 4.71 9.01 9.10
CA GLY A 122 5.35 9.11 7.80
C GLY A 122 5.40 10.52 7.25
N PHE A 123 5.41 10.62 5.94
CA PHE A 123 5.54 11.89 5.23
C PHE A 123 4.22 12.40 4.70
N ILE A 124 4.08 13.72 4.69
CA ILE A 124 3.06 14.39 3.88
C ILE A 124 3.49 14.27 2.41
N VAL A 125 2.63 13.67 1.60
CA VAL A 125 2.80 13.60 0.14
C VAL A 125 2.11 14.78 -0.52
N TRP A 126 1.01 15.21 0.07
CA TRP A 126 0.20 16.32 -0.38
C TRP A 126 -0.71 16.80 0.74
N GLU A 127 -0.97 18.09 0.83
CA GLU A 127 -1.93 18.65 1.76
C GLU A 127 -2.63 19.88 1.17
N SER A 128 -3.83 20.18 1.66
CA SER A 128 -4.60 21.37 1.32
C SER A 128 -5.36 21.86 2.55
N GLU A 129 -4.98 23.05 3.04
CA GLU A 129 -5.67 23.71 4.14
C GLU A 129 -7.12 24.05 3.77
N ASP A 130 -7.37 24.56 2.55
CA ASP A 130 -8.70 24.92 2.04
C ASP A 130 -9.67 23.74 2.02
N LEU A 131 -9.15 22.55 1.77
CA LEU A 131 -9.95 21.31 1.77
C LEU A 131 -9.97 20.65 3.14
N ASP A 132 -9.09 21.03 4.06
CA ASP A 132 -8.80 20.31 5.32
C ASP A 132 -8.41 18.84 5.04
N MET A 133 -7.56 18.63 4.03
CA MET A 133 -7.16 17.32 3.57
C MET A 133 -5.65 17.13 3.60
N VAL A 134 -5.22 15.89 3.96
CA VAL A 134 -3.81 15.49 3.95
C VAL A 134 -3.68 14.08 3.37
N ALA A 135 -2.68 13.90 2.52
CA ALA A 135 -2.23 12.58 2.07
C ALA A 135 -0.87 12.24 2.68
N ARG A 136 -0.76 11.09 3.35
CA ARG A 136 0.47 10.64 4.02
C ARG A 136 0.94 9.29 3.53
N LEU A 137 2.26 9.14 3.42
CA LEU A 137 2.94 7.91 3.04
C LEU A 137 3.70 7.33 4.23
N TYR A 138 3.41 6.09 4.59
CA TYR A 138 4.05 5.38 5.70
C TYR A 138 3.90 3.86 5.56
N TYR A 139 4.57 3.08 6.39
CA TYR A 139 4.31 1.65 6.53
C TYR A 139 3.20 1.40 7.54
N GLY A 140 2.09 0.82 7.08
CA GLY A 140 0.99 0.38 7.93
C GLY A 140 1.15 -1.08 8.38
N PRO A 141 1.63 -1.39 9.61
CA PRO A 141 1.89 -2.78 10.00
C PRO A 141 0.65 -3.68 9.92
N GLY A 142 -0.55 -3.12 10.11
CA GLY A 142 -1.82 -3.83 9.95
C GLY A 142 -2.14 -4.19 8.48
N GLN A 143 -1.58 -3.45 7.55
CA GLN A 143 -1.84 -3.54 6.11
C GLN A 143 -0.78 -4.34 5.33
N ARG A 144 0.25 -4.90 6.00
CA ARG A 144 1.32 -5.72 5.39
C ARG A 144 0.83 -6.89 4.52
N LYS A 145 -0.45 -7.22 4.64
CA LYS A 145 -1.10 -8.28 3.86
C LYS A 145 -1.31 -7.90 2.40
N GLU A 146 -1.36 -6.61 2.12
CA GLU A 146 -1.75 -6.03 0.85
C GLU A 146 -0.62 -5.21 0.21
N GLY A 147 0.35 -4.77 1.03
CA GLY A 147 1.50 -3.98 0.58
C GLY A 147 2.45 -3.63 1.71
N PHE A 148 3.52 -2.93 1.37
CA PHE A 148 4.57 -2.54 2.32
C PHE A 148 4.64 -1.02 2.51
N LEU A 149 3.82 -0.27 1.79
CA LEU A 149 3.56 1.15 1.97
C LEU A 149 2.05 1.39 1.97
N THR A 150 1.62 2.35 2.76
CA THR A 150 0.24 2.82 2.84
C THR A 150 0.21 4.30 2.48
N LEU A 151 -0.60 4.66 1.50
CA LEU A 151 -0.99 6.03 1.22
C LEU A 151 -2.35 6.27 1.87
N LEU A 152 -2.40 7.13 2.89
CA LEU A 152 -3.62 7.48 3.62
C LEU A 152 -4.07 8.88 3.25
N LEU A 153 -5.32 9.00 2.80
CA LEU A 153 -6.00 10.28 2.55
C LEU A 153 -6.98 10.55 3.68
N THR A 154 -6.87 11.73 4.31
CA THR A 154 -7.75 12.17 5.40
C THR A 154 -8.48 13.46 5.04
N LEU A 155 -9.64 13.67 5.67
CA LEU A 155 -10.35 14.94 5.76
C LEU A 155 -10.44 15.30 7.25
N GLY A 156 -9.77 16.36 7.66
CA GLY A 156 -9.53 16.62 9.06
C GLY A 156 -8.88 15.44 9.75
N LYS A 157 -9.48 14.97 10.86
CA LYS A 157 -9.03 13.80 11.63
C LYS A 157 -9.61 12.47 11.15
N GLN A 158 -10.33 12.42 10.02
CA GLN A 158 -11.02 11.22 9.57
C GLN A 158 -10.37 10.65 8.30
N GLY A 159 -10.12 9.33 8.29
CA GLY A 159 -9.70 8.65 7.09
C GLY A 159 -10.80 8.66 6.02
N VAL A 160 -10.45 8.99 4.78
CA VAL A 160 -11.35 8.95 3.61
C VAL A 160 -11.07 7.70 2.79
N TYR A 161 -9.82 7.54 2.36
CA TYR A 161 -9.34 6.38 1.60
C TYR A 161 -7.92 6.02 2.02
N HIS A 162 -7.57 4.76 1.84
CA HIS A 162 -6.17 4.34 1.88
C HIS A 162 -5.87 3.38 0.72
N ALA A 163 -4.64 3.42 0.27
CA ALA A 163 -4.08 2.50 -0.70
C ALA A 163 -2.89 1.77 -0.09
N ASN A 164 -2.79 0.46 -0.33
CA ASN A 164 -1.64 -0.33 0.08
C ASN A 164 -0.92 -0.83 -1.15
N PHE A 165 0.39 -0.62 -1.21
CA PHE A 165 1.19 -0.95 -2.36
C PHE A 165 2.63 -1.34 -1.98
N ARG A 166 3.36 -1.84 -2.94
CA ARG A 166 4.80 -2.08 -2.86
C ARG A 166 5.48 -1.62 -4.15
N LEU A 167 6.75 -1.28 -4.05
CA LEU A 167 7.61 -1.04 -5.20
C LEU A 167 8.47 -2.27 -5.46
N GLY A 168 9.04 -2.39 -6.66
CA GLY A 168 9.92 -3.50 -6.97
C GLY A 168 9.98 -3.80 -8.46
N LYS A 169 10.23 -5.06 -8.81
CA LYS A 169 10.28 -5.52 -10.19
C LYS A 169 8.90 -5.93 -10.70
N GLY A 170 8.60 -5.58 -11.93
CA GLY A 170 7.44 -6.03 -12.69
C GLY A 170 7.63 -7.40 -13.31
N PHE A 171 6.70 -7.82 -14.15
CA PHE A 171 6.73 -9.15 -14.80
C PHE A 171 7.94 -9.36 -15.72
N ASN A 172 8.46 -8.29 -16.34
CA ASN A 172 9.62 -8.33 -17.23
C ASN A 172 10.88 -7.82 -16.53
N GLY A 173 10.85 -7.62 -15.22
CA GLY A 173 11.98 -7.12 -14.43
C GLY A 173 12.10 -5.60 -14.40
N GLU A 174 11.20 -4.87 -15.05
CA GLU A 174 11.12 -3.41 -15.06
C GLU A 174 10.75 -2.83 -13.68
N PRO A 175 11.12 -1.57 -13.39
CA PRO A 175 10.64 -0.83 -12.23
C PRO A 175 9.12 -0.80 -12.15
N ALA A 176 8.53 -1.32 -11.06
CA ALA A 176 7.09 -1.45 -10.96
C ALA A 176 6.53 -1.06 -9.59
N MET A 177 5.31 -0.51 -9.60
CA MET A 177 4.45 -0.36 -8.44
C MET A 177 3.37 -1.45 -8.47
N TRP A 178 3.17 -2.13 -7.36
CA TRP A 178 2.15 -3.16 -7.19
C TRP A 178 1.12 -2.70 -6.15
N ILE A 179 -0.07 -2.37 -6.60
CA ILE A 179 -1.18 -1.94 -5.73
C ILE A 179 -1.93 -3.19 -5.26
N GLY A 180 -1.93 -3.45 -3.96
CA GLY A 180 -2.64 -4.59 -3.38
C GLY A 180 -4.10 -4.28 -3.09
N THR A 181 -4.44 -3.02 -2.77
CA THR A 181 -5.82 -2.59 -2.51
C THR A 181 -5.94 -1.07 -2.47
N ILE A 182 -7.14 -0.59 -2.77
CA ILE A 182 -7.62 0.76 -2.42
C ILE A 182 -8.96 0.60 -1.71
N GLN A 183 -9.07 1.12 -0.48
CA GLN A 183 -10.26 0.98 0.34
C GLN A 183 -10.70 2.32 0.93
N GLY A 184 -12.01 2.55 0.90
CA GLY A 184 -12.64 3.65 1.66
C GLY A 184 -12.89 3.25 3.11
N TYR A 185 -12.95 4.22 3.98
CA TYR A 185 -13.36 4.02 5.38
C TYR A 185 -14.86 3.84 5.49
N LYS A 186 -15.32 3.00 6.44
CA LYS A 186 -16.72 2.58 6.58
C LYS A 186 -17.69 3.75 6.76
N ASP A 187 -17.25 4.81 7.45
CA ASP A 187 -18.05 6.01 7.71
C ASP A 187 -17.68 7.17 6.77
N GLY A 188 -16.92 6.88 5.70
CA GLY A 188 -16.37 7.89 4.79
C GLY A 188 -17.30 8.36 3.66
N LEU A 189 -18.53 7.84 3.53
CA LEU A 189 -19.43 8.17 2.41
C LEU A 189 -19.79 9.66 2.36
N ASP A 190 -20.09 10.28 3.51
CA ASP A 190 -20.43 11.69 3.56
C ASP A 190 -19.20 12.58 3.35
N ASN A 191 -18.06 12.19 3.90
CA ASN A 191 -16.77 12.82 3.63
C ASN A 191 -16.42 12.74 2.13
N ALA A 192 -16.64 11.59 1.50
CA ALA A 192 -16.42 11.43 0.06
C ALA A 192 -17.29 12.35 -0.80
N LYS A 193 -18.54 12.59 -0.41
CA LYS A 193 -19.44 13.58 -1.08
C LYS A 193 -18.92 15.01 -0.92
N ILE A 194 -18.50 15.38 0.30
CA ILE A 194 -17.94 16.71 0.59
C ILE A 194 -16.69 16.94 -0.27
N VAL A 195 -15.75 16.01 -0.25
CA VAL A 195 -14.52 16.08 -1.04
C VAL A 195 -14.83 16.17 -2.54
N THR A 196 -15.71 15.28 -3.05
CA THR A 196 -16.10 15.30 -4.47
C THR A 196 -16.64 16.66 -4.89
N LYS A 197 -17.47 17.33 -4.06
CA LYS A 197 -18.00 18.66 -4.34
C LYS A 197 -16.89 19.72 -4.36
N LYS A 198 -16.01 19.72 -3.36
CA LYS A 198 -14.88 20.67 -3.24
C LYS A 198 -13.86 20.50 -4.39
N MET A 199 -13.66 19.26 -4.89
CA MET A 199 -12.76 18.93 -5.99
C MET A 199 -13.44 18.95 -7.38
N PHE A 200 -14.44 19.79 -7.58
CA PHE A 200 -15.15 19.97 -8.87
C PHE A 200 -15.65 18.65 -9.48
N GLY A 201 -16.18 17.75 -8.62
CA GLY A 201 -16.69 16.44 -9.03
C GLY A 201 -15.62 15.37 -9.22
N TYR A 202 -14.37 15.60 -8.82
CA TYR A 202 -13.34 14.58 -8.79
C TYR A 202 -13.48 13.73 -7.52
N ARG A 203 -13.63 12.40 -7.68
CA ARG A 203 -13.95 11.52 -6.55
C ARG A 203 -12.69 11.17 -5.75
N PRO A 204 -12.76 11.05 -4.41
CA PRO A 204 -11.58 10.70 -3.59
C PRO A 204 -10.88 9.41 -4.02
N LYS A 205 -11.63 8.40 -4.53
CA LYS A 205 -11.01 7.16 -5.04
C LYS A 205 -10.16 7.40 -6.29
N ASN A 206 -10.55 8.35 -7.14
CA ASN A 206 -9.76 8.73 -8.32
C ASN A 206 -8.58 9.60 -7.89
N PHE A 207 -8.76 10.42 -6.84
CA PHE A 207 -7.69 11.25 -6.32
C PHE A 207 -6.58 10.42 -5.67
N ILE A 208 -6.89 9.35 -4.94
CA ILE A 208 -5.84 8.48 -4.41
C ILE A 208 -5.08 7.75 -5.55
N MET A 209 -5.74 7.40 -6.66
CA MET A 209 -5.06 6.89 -7.85
C MET A 209 -4.18 7.95 -8.53
N PHE A 210 -4.64 9.20 -8.59
CA PHE A 210 -3.83 10.32 -9.06
C PHE A 210 -2.55 10.47 -8.23
N LEU A 211 -2.65 10.48 -6.90
CA LEU A 211 -1.50 10.54 -6.01
C LEU A 211 -0.54 9.36 -6.23
N LEU A 212 -1.04 8.12 -6.36
CA LEU A 212 -0.23 6.93 -6.62
C LEU A 212 0.54 7.03 -7.95
N ARG A 213 -0.09 7.55 -9.01
CA ARG A 213 0.57 7.76 -10.30
C ARG A 213 1.73 8.76 -10.20
N HIS A 214 1.53 9.88 -9.49
CA HIS A 214 2.59 10.86 -9.30
C HIS A 214 3.72 10.33 -8.41
N ILE A 215 3.41 9.56 -7.37
CA ILE A 215 4.43 8.82 -6.60
C ILE A 215 5.19 7.86 -7.51
N ALA A 216 4.50 7.10 -8.38
CA ALA A 216 5.12 6.17 -9.31
C ALA A 216 6.10 6.87 -10.26
N VAL A 217 5.68 7.96 -10.88
CA VAL A 217 6.52 8.77 -11.80
C VAL A 217 7.76 9.31 -11.07
N LEU A 218 7.59 9.89 -9.89
CA LEU A 218 8.70 10.44 -9.10
C LEU A 218 9.66 9.35 -8.62
N CYS A 219 9.15 8.17 -8.33
CA CYS A 219 9.95 6.99 -8.01
C CYS A 219 10.54 6.28 -9.24
N LYS A 220 10.37 6.81 -10.46
CA LYS A 220 10.85 6.22 -11.73
C LYS A 220 10.27 4.82 -12.00
N VAL A 221 9.03 4.60 -11.65
CA VAL A 221 8.27 3.39 -11.98
C VAL A 221 7.88 3.43 -13.45
N GLU A 222 8.02 2.29 -14.13
CA GLU A 222 7.68 2.13 -15.55
C GLU A 222 6.33 1.41 -15.75
N SER A 223 5.89 0.64 -14.74
CA SER A 223 4.63 -0.10 -14.80
C SER A 223 3.89 -0.06 -13.48
N ILE A 224 2.56 0.11 -13.52
CA ILE A 224 1.70 -0.04 -12.35
C ILE A 224 0.87 -1.31 -12.53
N TYR A 225 1.00 -2.24 -11.60
CA TYR A 225 0.16 -3.42 -11.50
C TYR A 225 -0.77 -3.31 -10.29
N ALA A 226 -2.00 -3.78 -10.44
CA ALA A 226 -2.98 -3.78 -9.36
C ALA A 226 -3.62 -5.16 -9.21
N VAL A 227 -3.82 -5.61 -7.98
CA VAL A 227 -4.43 -6.91 -7.70
C VAL A 227 -5.90 -6.89 -8.09
N SER A 228 -6.34 -7.87 -8.91
CA SER A 228 -7.73 -8.05 -9.31
C SER A 228 -8.59 -8.65 -8.19
N ASP A 229 -9.91 -8.64 -8.36
CA ASP A 229 -10.83 -9.37 -7.47
C ASP A 229 -10.47 -10.86 -7.40
N GLU A 230 -10.08 -11.47 -8.52
CA GLU A 230 -9.65 -12.88 -8.59
C GLU A 230 -8.32 -13.08 -7.87
N GLY A 231 -7.40 -12.11 -7.99
CA GLY A 231 -6.08 -12.12 -7.36
C GLY A 231 -6.08 -11.75 -5.89
N PHE A 232 -7.18 -11.19 -5.36
CA PHE A 232 -7.18 -10.72 -3.97
C PHE A 232 -7.08 -11.87 -2.97
N TYR A 233 -6.04 -11.86 -2.16
CA TYR A 233 -5.71 -12.97 -1.26
C TYR A 233 -6.84 -13.36 -0.29
N ALA A 234 -7.67 -12.40 0.12
CA ALA A 234 -8.75 -12.64 1.08
C ALA A 234 -10.01 -13.27 0.45
N ASN A 235 -10.21 -13.14 -0.87
CA ASN A 235 -11.37 -13.70 -1.56
C ASN A 235 -11.39 -15.23 -1.51
N THR A 236 -10.24 -15.90 -1.50
CA THR A 236 -10.12 -17.37 -1.34
C THR A 236 -10.66 -17.89 -0.01
N HIS A 237 -10.62 -17.10 1.06
CA HIS A 237 -11.14 -17.50 2.37
C HIS A 237 -12.63 -17.22 2.54
N LEU A 238 -13.17 -16.31 1.75
CA LEU A 238 -14.57 -15.88 1.84
C LEU A 238 -15.53 -16.87 1.18
N VAL A 239 -15.11 -17.50 0.10
CA VAL A 239 -15.88 -18.54 -0.59
C VAL A 239 -16.22 -19.72 0.32
N ARG A 240 -15.37 -20.05 1.27
CA ARG A 240 -15.61 -21.13 2.25
C ARG A 240 -16.58 -20.75 3.38
N GLY A 241 -16.89 -19.47 3.56
CA GLY A 241 -17.68 -18.98 4.70
C GLY A 241 -18.99 -18.29 4.36
N HIS A 242 -19.47 -18.34 3.10
CA HIS A 242 -20.67 -17.63 2.64
C HIS A 242 -20.67 -16.11 2.97
N ARG A 243 -19.50 -15.50 3.07
CA ARG A 243 -19.36 -14.06 3.30
C ARG A 243 -19.30 -13.32 1.97
N ALA A 244 -19.87 -12.11 1.92
CA ALA A 244 -19.76 -11.24 0.76
C ALA A 244 -18.30 -10.91 0.42
N LYS A 245 -17.99 -10.63 -0.85
CA LYS A 245 -16.69 -10.10 -1.28
C LYS A 245 -16.24 -8.97 -0.33
N VAL A 246 -14.98 -8.98 0.07
CA VAL A 246 -14.44 -7.95 0.99
C VAL A 246 -14.19 -6.64 0.26
N ALA A 247 -13.86 -6.71 -1.02
CA ALA A 247 -13.62 -5.56 -1.87
C ALA A 247 -14.03 -5.89 -3.31
N GLU A 248 -14.55 -4.90 -4.02
CA GLU A 248 -14.72 -4.89 -5.49
C GLU A 248 -13.67 -3.94 -6.05
N LEU A 249 -12.57 -4.51 -6.55
CA LEU A 249 -11.40 -3.79 -7.04
C LEU A 249 -11.44 -3.55 -8.55
N ASP A 250 -11.90 -4.56 -9.31
CA ASP A 250 -11.90 -4.55 -10.77
C ASP A 250 -12.59 -3.32 -11.38
N PRO A 251 -13.79 -2.89 -10.92
CA PRO A 251 -14.43 -1.69 -11.47
C PRO A 251 -13.59 -0.41 -11.26
N LEU A 252 -12.77 -0.34 -10.21
CA LEU A 252 -11.87 0.79 -10.00
C LEU A 252 -10.71 0.76 -10.99
N TRP A 253 -10.16 -0.43 -11.25
CA TRP A 253 -9.06 -0.58 -12.19
C TRP A 253 -9.49 -0.28 -13.62
N GLU A 254 -10.65 -0.79 -14.05
CA GLU A 254 -11.26 -0.49 -15.35
C GLU A 254 -11.52 1.02 -15.52
N GLU A 255 -12.12 1.67 -14.50
CA GLU A 255 -12.33 3.12 -14.50
C GLU A 255 -11.02 3.91 -14.59
N SER A 256 -9.93 3.35 -14.06
CA SER A 256 -8.59 3.93 -14.12
C SER A 256 -7.86 3.65 -15.45
N GLY A 257 -8.52 3.02 -16.42
CA GLY A 257 -7.95 2.63 -17.72
C GLY A 257 -7.12 1.35 -17.65
N GLY A 258 -7.28 0.56 -16.59
CA GLY A 258 -6.57 -0.69 -16.42
C GLY A 258 -7.04 -1.78 -17.38
N VAL A 259 -6.10 -2.65 -17.75
CA VAL A 259 -6.33 -3.83 -18.58
C VAL A 259 -5.85 -5.07 -17.84
N VAL A 260 -6.65 -6.14 -17.87
CA VAL A 260 -6.27 -7.42 -17.24
C VAL A 260 -4.99 -7.95 -17.87
N CYS A 261 -4.02 -8.36 -17.05
CA CYS A 261 -2.80 -8.98 -17.50
C CYS A 261 -3.01 -10.43 -17.99
N SER A 262 -2.00 -11.04 -18.61
CA SER A 262 -2.01 -12.49 -18.91
C SER A 262 -2.14 -13.35 -17.65
N ASP A 263 -1.63 -12.90 -16.53
CA ASP A 263 -1.96 -13.40 -15.20
C ASP A 263 -3.19 -12.63 -14.67
N ASP A 264 -4.35 -13.29 -14.70
CA ASP A 264 -5.66 -12.70 -14.36
C ASP A 264 -5.78 -12.22 -12.90
N ARG A 265 -4.78 -12.52 -12.08
CA ARG A 265 -4.67 -11.98 -10.71
C ARG A 265 -4.35 -10.49 -10.69
N PHE A 266 -4.01 -9.88 -11.84
CA PHE A 266 -3.53 -8.51 -11.92
C PHE A 266 -4.08 -7.73 -13.10
N PHE A 267 -4.21 -6.42 -12.90
CA PHE A 267 -4.41 -5.41 -13.94
C PHE A 267 -3.11 -4.65 -14.18
N ASN A 268 -2.86 -4.25 -15.41
CA ASN A 268 -1.88 -3.22 -15.75
C ASN A 268 -2.61 -1.88 -15.84
N ILE A 269 -2.17 -0.89 -15.06
CA ILE A 269 -2.78 0.44 -14.97
C ILE A 269 -1.85 1.45 -15.66
N PRO A 270 -2.36 2.32 -16.55
CA PRO A 270 -1.53 3.34 -17.19
C PRO A 270 -0.98 4.34 -16.15
N LEU A 271 0.30 4.71 -16.34
CA LEU A 271 0.97 5.73 -15.49
C LEU A 271 0.28 7.09 -15.57
N GLU A 272 -0.24 7.43 -16.74
CA GLU A 272 -0.95 8.68 -16.98
C GLU A 272 -2.47 8.51 -16.85
N GLU A 273 -3.12 9.49 -16.24
CA GLU A 273 -4.57 9.54 -16.24
C GLU A 273 -5.08 10.11 -17.56
N TYR A 274 -5.99 9.40 -18.21
CA TYR A 274 -6.67 9.95 -19.37
C TYR A 274 -7.55 11.14 -18.97
N ARG A 275 -7.19 12.32 -19.45
CA ARG A 275 -7.98 13.54 -19.30
C ARG A 275 -8.77 13.79 -20.57
N LYS A 276 -10.10 13.71 -20.45
CA LYS A 276 -11.00 13.96 -21.59
C LYS A 276 -10.82 15.38 -22.13
N PRO A 277 -10.59 15.58 -23.46
CA PRO A 277 -10.49 16.91 -24.04
C PRO A 277 -11.72 17.78 -23.72
N ILE A 278 -11.51 19.06 -23.46
CA ILE A 278 -12.60 19.99 -23.06
C ILE A 278 -13.70 20.08 -24.13
N GLU A 279 -13.32 19.95 -25.40
CA GLU A 279 -14.22 20.00 -26.55
C GLU A 279 -15.23 18.85 -26.55
N GLU A 280 -14.82 17.68 -26.05
CA GLU A 280 -15.65 16.49 -25.93
C GLU A 280 -16.56 16.49 -24.71
N ILE A 281 -16.38 17.47 -23.82
CA ILE A 281 -17.18 17.61 -22.61
C ILE A 281 -18.42 18.42 -22.92
N LYS A 282 -19.58 17.99 -22.41
CA LYS A 282 -20.85 18.73 -22.53
C LYS A 282 -20.64 20.17 -22.06
N SER A 283 -21.11 21.14 -22.85
CA SER A 283 -20.90 22.58 -22.64
C SER A 283 -21.15 23.05 -21.21
N GLN A 284 -22.22 22.54 -20.58
CA GLN A 284 -22.62 22.85 -19.20
C GLN A 284 -21.58 22.42 -18.14
N LYS A 285 -20.71 21.45 -18.48
CA LYS A 285 -19.69 20.90 -17.56
C LYS A 285 -18.27 21.39 -17.86
N ARG A 286 -18.03 22.07 -18.99
CA ARG A 286 -16.68 22.49 -19.40
C ARG A 286 -15.97 23.35 -18.35
N SER A 287 -16.68 24.34 -17.76
CA SER A 287 -16.12 25.18 -16.70
C SER A 287 -15.68 24.36 -15.48
N GLN A 288 -16.51 23.39 -15.06
CA GLN A 288 -16.18 22.51 -13.95
C GLN A 288 -14.91 21.66 -14.23
N TYR A 289 -14.78 21.13 -15.47
CA TYR A 289 -13.62 20.32 -15.85
C TYR A 289 -12.34 21.14 -15.98
N ARG A 290 -12.41 22.37 -16.51
CA ARG A 290 -11.25 23.27 -16.54
C ARG A 290 -10.73 23.53 -15.13
N LYS A 291 -11.59 23.93 -14.19
CA LYS A 291 -11.21 24.13 -12.78
C LYS A 291 -10.63 22.87 -12.14
N ARG A 292 -11.18 21.69 -12.46
CA ARG A 292 -10.66 20.43 -11.99
C ARG A 292 -9.25 20.18 -12.52
N TYR A 293 -9.00 20.37 -13.82
CA TYR A 293 -7.69 20.12 -14.41
C TYR A 293 -6.64 21.12 -13.90
N GLU A 294 -6.98 22.41 -13.79
CA GLU A 294 -6.13 23.42 -13.16
C GLU A 294 -5.74 23.05 -11.73
N LEU A 295 -6.72 22.57 -10.94
CA LEU A 295 -6.50 22.11 -9.56
C LEU A 295 -5.57 20.90 -9.52
N LEU A 296 -5.76 19.91 -10.39
CA LEU A 296 -4.91 18.72 -10.45
C LEU A 296 -3.48 19.06 -10.91
N ASP A 297 -3.31 19.99 -11.83
CA ASP A 297 -1.99 20.46 -12.27
C ASP A 297 -1.23 21.18 -11.15
N GLN A 298 -1.93 21.96 -10.32
CA GLN A 298 -1.37 22.54 -9.11
C GLN A 298 -0.95 21.45 -8.12
N TYR A 299 -1.80 20.46 -7.85
CA TYR A 299 -1.52 19.38 -6.91
C TYR A 299 -0.34 18.50 -7.35
N GLU A 300 -0.16 18.31 -8.65
CA GLU A 300 1.05 17.64 -9.18
C GLU A 300 2.34 18.36 -8.75
N GLN A 301 2.37 19.69 -8.81
CA GLN A 301 3.52 20.49 -8.38
C GLN A 301 3.75 20.36 -6.87
N GLU A 302 2.68 20.47 -6.07
CA GLU A 302 2.75 20.30 -4.61
C GLU A 302 3.28 18.91 -4.21
N ILE A 303 2.82 17.84 -4.86
CA ILE A 303 3.34 16.48 -4.64
C ILE A 303 4.84 16.40 -4.94
N GLN A 304 5.28 17.03 -6.01
CA GLN A 304 6.71 17.06 -6.36
C GLN A 304 7.53 17.81 -5.30
N GLU A 305 7.05 18.92 -4.77
CA GLU A 305 7.71 19.68 -3.71
C GLU A 305 7.87 18.89 -2.43
N HIS A 306 6.83 18.14 -2.03
CA HIS A 306 6.87 17.30 -0.83
C HIS A 306 7.77 16.06 -1.00
N LEU A 307 7.78 15.42 -2.16
CA LEU A 307 8.49 14.15 -2.34
C LEU A 307 9.95 14.31 -2.79
N LYS A 308 10.28 15.30 -3.63
CA LYS A 308 11.67 15.47 -4.14
C LYS A 308 12.74 15.49 -3.05
N PRO A 309 12.55 16.16 -1.89
CA PRO A 309 13.55 16.16 -0.82
C PRO A 309 13.82 14.78 -0.20
N LEU A 310 12.89 13.84 -0.36
CA LEU A 310 12.98 12.49 0.21
C LEU A 310 13.67 11.51 -0.74
N LEU A 311 13.84 11.90 -2.00
CA LEU A 311 14.40 11.06 -3.05
C LEU A 311 15.91 11.29 -3.18
N ARG A 312 16.63 10.22 -3.55
CA ARG A 312 18.05 10.32 -3.89
C ARG A 312 18.22 11.10 -5.19
N VAL A 313 19.04 12.14 -5.14
CA VAL A 313 19.49 12.82 -6.34
C VAL A 313 20.40 11.85 -7.11
N LYS A 314 20.00 11.50 -8.33
CA LYS A 314 20.87 10.74 -9.28
C LYS A 314 21.38 11.69 -10.34
#